data_0f8b0f175fce620ba4d276c5a37e81d4
#
_entry.id   0f8b0f175fce620ba4d276c5a37e81d4
#
_cell.length_a   1.000
_cell.length_b   1.000
_cell.length_c   1.000
_cell.angle_alpha   90.00
_cell.angle_beta   90.00
_cell.angle_gamma   90.00
#
_symmetry.space_group_name_H-M   'P 1'
#
loop_
_entity.id
_entity.type
_entity.pdbx_description
1 polymer ?
#
loop_
_entity_poly.entity_id
_entity_poly.type
_entity_poly.pdbx_seq_one_letter_code
_entity_poly.pdbx_strand_id
1 'polypeptide(L)'
;INGIVLKIYPKYIKKDNSPKKQMKQVLKVIDKFNKQEQIIKIFNDSDYSTSYNNLAVCLYFLNDYYENGLYNNELDILEENGSGEIYWDKTINEAFTLISDGCPYYPSVYTKKRINDEYSFFKKLHETIVTKCSNELDEADLLDLFDITQTYLSETELEEFGDTDYILYRLENEMNIQFNTRKNNLLKMMYAYIANKGTLNELEHLSMYGTKSFNLVWEKVCAKVLNNHLDVYLCNLPLNNNPYKKSDGKLIDVIEKPKWVNKDENGQFIHETATLIPDTIVISNNKMIIYDAKYYCFEHTRQNLKGQPGIESITKQYLYQLAYKKFTEDNKISNIENYFIIPTETDIINYSGFVTFPILKNIGLENIKICLISAKYMFKNYLDNQIIEINQ
;
A
#
# COMPACT_ATOMS: atom_id res chain seq x y z
N ILE A 1 8.90 -3.29 26.43
CA ILE A 1 9.54 -3.14 27.75
C ILE A 1 9.27 -4.44 28.50
N ASN A 2 10.27 -5.25 28.75
CA ASN A 2 10.18 -6.52 29.51
C ASN A 2 9.05 -7.48 29.07
N GLY A 3 8.87 -7.72 27.77
CA GLY A 3 7.85 -8.64 27.28
C GLY A 3 6.39 -8.11 27.32
N ILE A 4 6.18 -6.81 27.59
CA ILE A 4 4.83 -6.20 27.60
C ILE A 4 4.49 -5.73 26.20
N VAL A 5 3.42 -6.30 25.64
CA VAL A 5 2.84 -5.85 24.36
C VAL A 5 1.68 -4.90 24.62
N LEU A 6 1.76 -3.66 24.11
CA LEU A 6 0.70 -2.68 24.19
C LEU A 6 -0.13 -2.71 22.90
N LYS A 7 -1.39 -3.16 22.98
CA LYS A 7 -2.33 -3.19 21.84
C LYS A 7 -3.23 -1.95 21.89
N ILE A 8 -3.06 -1.02 20.94
CA ILE A 8 -3.84 0.22 20.87
C ILE A 8 -4.92 0.06 19.80
N TYR A 9 -6.16 0.14 20.21
CA TYR A 9 -7.32 0.03 19.32
C TYR A 9 -7.66 1.35 18.64
N PRO A 10 -8.23 1.31 17.41
CA PRO A 10 -8.77 2.50 16.76
C PRO A 10 -9.81 3.25 17.62
N LYS A 11 -9.83 4.57 17.53
CA LYS A 11 -10.68 5.44 18.37
C LYS A 11 -12.18 5.16 18.28
N TYR A 12 -12.67 4.62 17.15
CA TYR A 12 -14.08 4.34 16.93
C TYR A 12 -14.58 3.10 17.68
N ILE A 13 -13.67 2.22 18.13
CA ILE A 13 -14.02 1.01 18.90
C ILE A 13 -14.26 1.41 20.35
N LYS A 14 -15.54 1.48 20.76
CA LYS A 14 -15.91 1.95 22.11
C LYS A 14 -16.54 0.86 22.98
N LYS A 15 -17.33 -0.06 22.39
CA LYS A 15 -18.25 -0.94 23.12
C LYS A 15 -18.29 -2.39 22.67
N ASP A 16 -17.42 -2.79 21.74
CA ASP A 16 -17.46 -4.14 21.20
C ASP A 16 -17.12 -5.21 22.26
N ASN A 17 -17.95 -6.24 22.34
CA ASN A 17 -17.69 -7.41 23.18
C ASN A 17 -16.59 -8.31 22.58
N SER A 18 -16.17 -8.09 21.34
CA SER A 18 -15.09 -8.83 20.68
C SER A 18 -14.10 -7.90 19.94
N PRO A 19 -13.38 -7.03 20.69
CA PRO A 19 -12.44 -6.08 20.10
C PRO A 19 -11.29 -6.79 19.33
N LYS A 20 -10.95 -8.03 19.70
CA LYS A 20 -9.93 -8.83 19.00
C LYS A 20 -10.30 -9.09 17.53
N LYS A 21 -11.58 -9.40 17.22
CA LYS A 21 -12.04 -9.61 15.83
C LYS A 21 -11.97 -8.34 14.99
N GLN A 22 -12.36 -7.20 15.55
CA GLN A 22 -12.24 -5.90 14.86
C GLN A 22 -10.78 -5.54 14.67
N MET A 23 -9.93 -5.74 15.68
CA MET A 23 -8.49 -5.49 15.56
C MET A 23 -7.85 -6.33 14.46
N LYS A 24 -8.21 -7.60 14.33
CA LYS A 24 -7.77 -8.47 13.25
C LYS A 24 -8.08 -7.88 11.87
N GLN A 25 -9.30 -7.37 11.68
CA GLN A 25 -9.68 -6.71 10.42
C GLN A 25 -8.87 -5.43 10.18
N VAL A 26 -8.70 -4.61 11.20
CA VAL A 26 -7.89 -3.37 11.15
C VAL A 26 -6.45 -3.67 10.76
N LEU A 27 -5.83 -4.69 11.36
CA LEU A 27 -4.47 -5.07 11.05
C LEU A 27 -4.32 -5.54 9.60
N LYS A 28 -5.28 -6.32 9.06
CA LYS A 28 -5.30 -6.69 7.63
C LYS A 28 -5.42 -5.48 6.71
N VAL A 29 -6.19 -4.46 7.09
CA VAL A 29 -6.30 -3.21 6.35
C VAL A 29 -4.99 -2.44 6.37
N ILE A 30 -4.36 -2.33 7.55
CA ILE A 30 -3.05 -1.67 7.70
C ILE A 30 -1.99 -2.40 6.87
N ASP A 31 -1.94 -3.72 6.91
CA ASP A 31 -1.03 -4.53 6.10
C ASP A 31 -1.20 -4.25 4.60
N LYS A 32 -2.44 -4.30 4.11
CA LYS A 32 -2.75 -4.00 2.71
C LYS A 32 -2.39 -2.57 2.31
N PHE A 33 -2.63 -1.61 3.19
CA PHE A 33 -2.24 -0.21 2.99
C PHE A 33 -0.73 -0.07 2.93
N ASN A 34 -0.01 -0.61 3.90
CA ASN A 34 1.43 -0.50 4.02
C ASN A 34 2.17 -1.23 2.89
N LYS A 35 1.72 -2.41 2.47
CA LYS A 35 2.29 -3.12 1.31
C LYS A 35 2.29 -2.24 0.06
N GLN A 36 1.20 -1.56 -0.21
CA GLN A 36 1.10 -0.67 -1.37
C GLN A 36 2.06 0.52 -1.24
N GLU A 37 2.10 1.15 -0.09
CA GLU A 37 2.95 2.32 0.19
C GLU A 37 4.45 1.97 0.20
N GLN A 38 4.84 0.85 0.81
CA GLN A 38 6.23 0.42 0.89
C GLN A 38 6.78 -0.02 -0.46
N ILE A 39 6.02 -0.78 -1.23
CA ILE A 39 6.42 -1.16 -2.59
C ILE A 39 6.66 0.09 -3.43
N ILE A 40 5.76 1.08 -3.36
CA ILE A 40 5.92 2.34 -4.10
C ILE A 40 7.18 3.08 -3.65
N LYS A 41 7.45 3.18 -2.35
CA LYS A 41 8.62 3.89 -1.81
C LYS A 41 9.94 3.18 -2.08
N ILE A 42 9.99 1.86 -1.93
CA ILE A 42 11.18 1.08 -2.29
C ILE A 42 11.54 1.23 -3.77
N PHE A 43 10.55 1.42 -4.64
CA PHE A 43 10.79 1.60 -6.08
C PHE A 43 11.08 3.03 -6.51
N ASN A 44 10.62 4.05 -5.77
CA ASN A 44 10.66 5.44 -6.22
C ASN A 44 11.65 6.33 -5.47
N ASP A 45 12.26 5.92 -4.35
CA ASP A 45 13.06 6.83 -3.54
C ASP A 45 14.30 6.22 -2.91
N SER A 46 15.37 7.01 -2.92
CA SER A 46 16.65 6.72 -2.30
C SER A 46 16.71 7.00 -0.78
N ASP A 47 15.62 7.50 -0.17
CA ASP A 47 15.57 7.82 1.27
C ASP A 47 14.78 6.76 2.06
N TYR A 48 15.49 5.75 2.54
CA TYR A 48 14.96 4.60 3.30
C TYR A 48 14.47 4.92 4.72
N SER A 49 14.63 6.16 5.20
CA SER A 49 14.56 6.44 6.65
C SER A 49 13.19 6.84 7.20
N THR A 50 12.20 7.19 6.40
CA THR A 50 11.01 7.89 6.92
C THR A 50 9.73 7.06 7.09
N SER A 51 9.67 5.78 6.66
CA SER A 51 8.43 5.01 6.75
C SER A 51 8.55 3.49 6.89
N TYR A 52 9.69 2.98 7.40
CA TYR A 52 9.82 1.55 7.65
C TYR A 52 8.78 1.08 8.67
N ASN A 53 7.97 0.09 8.28
CA ASN A 53 6.95 -0.52 9.12
C ASN A 53 7.27 -2.01 9.32
N ASN A 54 7.84 -2.35 10.46
CA ASN A 54 8.28 -3.72 10.76
C ASN A 54 7.14 -4.74 10.66
N LEU A 55 5.92 -4.41 11.09
CA LEU A 55 4.77 -5.31 10.94
C LEU A 55 4.49 -5.65 9.48
N ALA A 56 4.44 -4.64 8.60
CA ALA A 56 4.17 -4.87 7.19
C ALA A 56 5.26 -5.72 6.53
N VAL A 57 6.53 -5.51 6.92
CA VAL A 57 7.68 -6.30 6.42
C VAL A 57 7.61 -7.74 6.91
N CYS A 58 7.36 -7.98 8.20
CA CYS A 58 7.19 -9.33 8.74
C CYS A 58 6.02 -10.07 8.07
N LEU A 59 4.88 -9.40 7.91
CA LEU A 59 3.72 -9.98 7.24
C LEU A 59 3.98 -10.24 5.76
N TYR A 60 4.75 -9.38 5.09
CA TYR A 60 5.15 -9.60 3.70
C TYR A 60 5.94 -10.90 3.56
N PHE A 61 6.98 -11.11 4.39
CA PHE A 61 7.80 -12.32 4.33
C PHE A 61 6.99 -13.58 4.61
N LEU A 62 6.16 -13.57 5.63
CA LEU A 62 5.34 -14.73 5.98
C LEU A 62 4.30 -15.04 4.90
N ASN A 63 3.59 -14.03 4.38
CA ASN A 63 2.62 -14.22 3.32
C ASN A 63 3.29 -14.69 2.01
N ASP A 64 4.42 -14.07 1.61
CA ASP A 64 5.14 -14.51 0.40
C ASP A 64 5.65 -15.93 0.54
N TYR A 65 6.14 -16.32 1.71
CA TYR A 65 6.56 -17.68 2.00
C TYR A 65 5.39 -18.69 1.87
N TYR A 66 4.22 -18.39 2.42
CA TYR A 66 3.07 -19.28 2.32
C TYR A 66 2.49 -19.38 0.90
N GLU A 67 2.52 -18.30 0.15
CA GLU A 67 1.99 -18.26 -1.22
C GLU A 67 2.96 -18.87 -2.25
N ASN A 68 4.25 -18.68 -2.06
CA ASN A 68 5.25 -18.90 -3.12
C ASN A 68 6.46 -19.75 -2.69
N GLY A 69 6.59 -20.05 -1.40
CA GLY A 69 7.75 -20.73 -0.85
C GLY A 69 9.00 -19.85 -0.74
N LEU A 70 10.13 -20.48 -0.44
CA LEU A 70 11.41 -19.81 -0.25
C LEU A 70 11.97 -19.21 -1.53
N TYR A 71 12.89 -18.24 -1.36
CA TYR A 71 13.75 -17.78 -2.44
C TYR A 71 14.55 -18.96 -2.98
N ASN A 72 14.57 -19.15 -4.27
CA ASN A 72 15.22 -20.28 -4.88
C ASN A 72 15.92 -19.87 -6.19
N ASN A 73 17.19 -20.16 -6.32
CA ASN A 73 17.94 -20.04 -7.55
C ASN A 73 18.07 -21.40 -8.19
N GLU A 74 17.96 -21.44 -9.51
CA GLU A 74 18.20 -22.62 -10.30
C GLU A 74 19.66 -22.61 -10.75
N LEU A 75 20.33 -23.73 -10.58
CA LEU A 75 21.67 -23.98 -11.08
C LEU A 75 21.60 -24.95 -12.26
N ASP A 76 22.27 -24.60 -13.32
CA ASP A 76 22.50 -25.52 -14.44
C ASP A 76 23.70 -26.42 -14.13
N ILE A 77 23.46 -27.69 -13.87
CA ILE A 77 24.51 -28.67 -13.72
C ILE A 77 24.79 -29.34 -15.06
N LEU A 78 26.07 -29.38 -15.44
CA LEU A 78 26.55 -30.07 -16.57
C LEU A 78 27.21 -31.41 -16.15
N GLU A 79 26.68 -32.52 -16.61
CA GLU A 79 27.14 -33.88 -16.31
C GLU A 79 27.47 -34.62 -17.58
N GLU A 80 28.47 -35.50 -17.55
CA GLU A 80 28.71 -36.42 -18.62
C GLU A 80 27.76 -37.62 -18.47
N ASN A 81 26.99 -37.93 -19.52
CA ASN A 81 25.96 -38.98 -19.54
C ASN A 81 24.93 -38.90 -18.40
N GLY A 82 24.62 -37.68 -17.91
CA GLY A 82 23.65 -37.44 -16.86
C GLY A 82 22.20 -37.57 -17.34
N SER A 83 21.26 -37.24 -16.42
CA SER A 83 19.81 -37.38 -16.65
C SER A 83 19.12 -36.15 -17.28
N GLY A 84 19.88 -35.13 -17.69
CA GLY A 84 19.35 -33.89 -18.28
C GLY A 84 19.21 -33.95 -19.80
N GLU A 85 18.86 -32.78 -20.38
CA GLU A 85 18.87 -32.62 -21.85
C GLU A 85 20.30 -32.58 -22.36
N ILE A 86 20.53 -33.13 -23.60
CA ILE A 86 21.87 -33.13 -24.20
C ILE A 86 22.27 -31.68 -24.51
N TYR A 87 23.39 -31.27 -23.98
CA TYR A 87 24.01 -29.97 -24.28
C TYR A 87 24.94 -30.12 -25.48
N TRP A 88 24.38 -30.04 -26.67
CA TRP A 88 25.05 -30.31 -27.95
C TRP A 88 26.27 -29.43 -28.19
N ASP A 89 26.22 -28.16 -27.82
CA ASP A 89 27.34 -27.24 -28.03
C ASP A 89 28.62 -27.74 -27.30
N LYS A 90 28.52 -28.13 -26.05
CA LYS A 90 29.63 -28.71 -25.31
C LYS A 90 29.97 -30.11 -25.77
N THR A 91 28.98 -30.93 -26.08
CA THR A 91 29.19 -32.29 -26.57
C THR A 91 30.01 -32.29 -27.88
N ILE A 92 29.68 -31.44 -28.85
CA ILE A 92 30.36 -31.35 -30.14
C ILE A 92 31.79 -30.81 -29.95
N ASN A 93 32.00 -29.85 -29.07
CA ASN A 93 33.29 -29.19 -28.92
C ASN A 93 34.26 -29.93 -28.00
N GLU A 94 33.80 -30.67 -27.00
CA GLU A 94 34.62 -31.22 -25.93
C GLU A 94 34.55 -32.76 -25.82
N ALA A 95 33.45 -33.42 -26.27
CA ALA A 95 33.33 -34.86 -26.13
C ALA A 95 34.19 -35.62 -27.14
N PHE A 96 34.67 -36.78 -26.73
CA PHE A 96 35.39 -37.68 -27.65
C PHE A 96 34.46 -38.13 -28.77
N THR A 97 34.91 -37.93 -30.01
CA THR A 97 34.12 -38.21 -31.21
C THR A 97 34.74 -39.35 -32.02
N LEU A 98 33.98 -40.40 -32.27
CA LEU A 98 34.31 -41.45 -33.24
C LEU A 98 33.71 -41.08 -34.58
N ILE A 99 34.50 -41.20 -35.65
CA ILE A 99 34.01 -41.00 -37.03
C ILE A 99 33.89 -42.37 -37.69
N SER A 100 32.67 -42.73 -38.12
CA SER A 100 32.42 -43.92 -38.92
C SER A 100 31.58 -43.53 -40.11
N ASP A 101 32.02 -43.93 -41.32
CA ASP A 101 31.37 -43.63 -42.61
C ASP A 101 31.06 -42.12 -42.82
N GLY A 102 31.95 -41.26 -42.31
CA GLY A 102 31.78 -39.79 -42.40
C GLY A 102 30.81 -39.19 -41.39
N CYS A 103 30.20 -39.97 -40.51
CA CYS A 103 29.28 -39.51 -39.50
C CYS A 103 29.95 -39.50 -38.11
N PRO A 104 29.77 -38.43 -37.30
CA PRO A 104 30.28 -38.38 -35.94
C PRO A 104 29.36 -39.16 -34.97
N TYR A 105 29.98 -40.02 -34.14
CA TYR A 105 29.33 -40.76 -33.04
C TYR A 105 29.96 -40.33 -31.73
N TYR A 106 29.10 -39.96 -30.78
CA TYR A 106 29.51 -39.54 -29.44
C TYR A 106 29.24 -40.65 -28.42
N PRO A 107 30.30 -41.41 -27.98
CA PRO A 107 30.15 -42.45 -26.97
C PRO A 107 29.68 -41.91 -25.60
N SER A 108 30.00 -40.65 -25.31
CA SER A 108 29.50 -39.91 -24.16
C SER A 108 28.96 -38.54 -24.62
N VAL A 109 27.97 -38.03 -23.91
CA VAL A 109 27.35 -36.75 -24.20
C VAL A 109 27.32 -35.92 -22.94
N TYR A 110 27.52 -34.60 -23.06
CA TYR A 110 27.25 -33.69 -21.94
C TYR A 110 25.76 -33.42 -21.87
N THR A 111 25.20 -33.55 -20.66
CA THR A 111 23.81 -33.25 -20.39
C THR A 111 23.72 -32.04 -19.44
N LYS A 112 22.68 -31.24 -19.62
CA LYS A 112 22.38 -30.07 -18.82
C LYS A 112 21.12 -30.32 -18.06
N LYS A 113 21.18 -30.22 -16.72
CA LYS A 113 20.04 -30.37 -15.83
C LYS A 113 19.93 -29.16 -14.94
N ARG A 114 18.72 -28.59 -14.85
CA ARG A 114 18.43 -27.55 -13.85
C ARG A 114 18.09 -28.19 -12.52
N ILE A 115 18.76 -27.75 -11.50
CA ILE A 115 18.45 -28.11 -10.11
C ILE A 115 18.26 -26.86 -9.27
N ASN A 116 17.50 -27.01 -8.20
CA ASN A 116 17.39 -25.97 -7.19
C ASN A 116 18.66 -25.89 -6.36
N ASP A 117 19.20 -24.67 -6.21
CA ASP A 117 20.34 -24.42 -5.33
C ASP A 117 19.89 -24.41 -3.86
N GLU A 118 19.94 -25.57 -3.20
CA GLU A 118 19.54 -25.71 -1.81
C GLU A 118 20.49 -25.01 -0.82
N TYR A 119 21.72 -24.74 -1.25
CA TYR A 119 22.79 -24.11 -0.45
C TYR A 119 22.92 -22.62 -0.74
N SER A 120 22.01 -22.04 -1.53
CA SER A 120 22.06 -20.64 -1.87
C SER A 120 22.07 -19.74 -0.63
N PHE A 121 23.02 -18.81 -0.58
CA PHE A 121 23.09 -17.76 0.42
C PHE A 121 21.74 -17.05 0.62
N PHE A 122 21.08 -16.69 -0.46
CA PHE A 122 19.81 -15.95 -0.42
C PHE A 122 18.64 -16.81 0.07
N LYS A 123 18.63 -18.11 -0.22
CA LYS A 123 17.65 -19.04 0.32
C LYS A 123 17.77 -19.14 1.84
N LYS A 124 19.00 -19.38 2.35
CA LYS A 124 19.26 -19.48 3.79
C LYS A 124 18.98 -18.16 4.51
N LEU A 125 19.35 -17.03 3.93
CA LEU A 125 19.04 -15.72 4.47
C LEU A 125 17.52 -15.50 4.56
N HIS A 126 16.77 -15.93 3.54
CA HIS A 126 15.30 -15.86 3.55
C HIS A 126 14.71 -16.75 4.65
N GLU A 127 15.17 -17.99 4.80
CA GLU A 127 14.75 -18.91 5.88
C GLU A 127 14.93 -18.27 7.27
N THR A 128 16.09 -17.66 7.50
CA THR A 128 16.43 -16.97 8.77
C THR A 128 15.51 -15.76 8.98
N ILE A 129 15.30 -14.92 7.98
CA ILE A 129 14.41 -13.76 8.09
C ILE A 129 12.96 -14.18 8.37
N VAL A 130 12.43 -15.19 7.66
CA VAL A 130 11.08 -15.72 7.88
C VAL A 130 10.93 -16.25 9.31
N THR A 131 11.92 -17.00 9.81
CA THR A 131 11.93 -17.51 11.19
C THR A 131 11.91 -16.36 12.20
N LYS A 132 12.77 -15.35 12.03
CA LYS A 132 12.82 -14.18 12.93
C LYS A 132 11.52 -13.37 12.90
N CYS A 133 10.96 -13.12 11.72
CA CYS A 133 9.65 -12.45 11.58
C CYS A 133 8.53 -13.24 12.27
N SER A 134 8.53 -14.58 12.14
CA SER A 134 7.56 -15.43 12.80
C SER A 134 7.67 -15.36 14.33
N ASN A 135 8.89 -15.42 14.87
CA ASN A 135 9.11 -15.32 16.30
C ASN A 135 8.74 -13.95 16.86
N GLU A 136 9.09 -12.85 16.17
CA GLU A 136 8.71 -11.48 16.57
C GLU A 136 7.18 -11.30 16.64
N LEU A 137 6.44 -11.89 15.70
CA LEU A 137 4.98 -11.81 15.70
C LEU A 137 4.35 -12.73 16.77
N ASP A 138 4.97 -13.87 17.07
CA ASP A 138 4.53 -14.78 18.15
C ASP A 138 4.71 -14.13 19.52
N GLU A 139 5.88 -13.58 19.81
CA GLU A 139 6.16 -12.84 21.04
C GLU A 139 5.20 -11.66 21.25
N ALA A 140 4.76 -11.02 20.16
CA ALA A 140 3.78 -9.93 20.19
C ALA A 140 2.31 -10.42 20.30
N ASP A 141 2.05 -11.74 20.34
CA ASP A 141 0.71 -12.35 20.27
C ASP A 141 -0.10 -11.82 19.06
N LEU A 142 0.58 -11.72 17.90
CA LEU A 142 0.00 -11.22 16.66
C LEU A 142 -0.31 -12.33 15.63
N LEU A 143 0.36 -13.49 15.69
CA LEU A 143 0.15 -14.57 14.72
C LEU A 143 -1.32 -14.96 14.61
N ASP A 144 -2.00 -15.16 15.75
CA ASP A 144 -3.43 -15.48 15.79
C ASP A 144 -4.32 -14.36 15.22
N LEU A 145 -3.87 -13.09 15.27
CA LEU A 145 -4.61 -11.97 14.69
C LEU A 145 -4.58 -11.95 13.16
N PHE A 146 -3.58 -12.58 12.55
CA PHE A 146 -3.42 -12.65 11.10
C PHE A 146 -3.72 -14.01 10.50
N ASP A 147 -4.17 -15.00 11.29
CA ASP A 147 -4.36 -16.40 10.89
C ASP A 147 -3.08 -17.06 10.36
N ILE A 148 -1.93 -16.66 10.92
CA ILE A 148 -0.62 -17.18 10.54
C ILE A 148 -0.19 -18.23 11.56
N THR A 149 0.31 -19.37 11.08
CA THR A 149 0.92 -20.41 11.93
C THR A 149 2.37 -20.06 12.21
N GLN A 150 2.85 -20.32 13.42
CA GLN A 150 4.26 -20.14 13.72
C GLN A 150 5.13 -21.00 12.79
N THR A 151 6.16 -20.37 12.23
CA THR A 151 7.03 -20.98 11.22
C THR A 151 8.48 -20.90 11.69
N TYR A 152 9.14 -22.05 11.73
CA TYR A 152 10.54 -22.17 12.09
C TYR A 152 11.29 -22.95 11.01
N LEU A 153 12.19 -22.28 10.27
CA LEU A 153 12.86 -22.84 9.11
C LEU A 153 14.38 -22.96 9.30
N SER A 154 14.96 -22.13 10.16
CA SER A 154 16.42 -22.07 10.35
C SER A 154 16.78 -21.74 11.79
N GLU A 155 17.86 -22.34 12.26
CA GLU A 155 18.52 -22.00 13.55
C GLU A 155 19.63 -20.95 13.36
N THR A 156 19.97 -20.65 12.09
CA THR A 156 21.06 -19.73 11.75
C THR A 156 20.74 -18.30 12.17
N GLU A 157 21.69 -17.63 12.80
CA GLU A 157 21.55 -16.23 13.15
C GLU A 157 22.04 -15.32 12.00
N LEU A 158 21.55 -14.06 11.95
CA LEU A 158 21.90 -13.14 10.85
C LEU A 158 23.39 -12.82 10.83
N GLU A 159 24.03 -12.79 11.98
CA GLU A 159 25.45 -12.54 12.17
C GLU A 159 26.35 -13.60 11.51
N GLU A 160 25.83 -14.81 11.30
CA GLU A 160 26.53 -15.89 10.61
C GLU A 160 26.67 -15.67 9.10
N PHE A 161 25.84 -14.79 8.52
CA PHE A 161 25.93 -14.41 7.11
C PHE A 161 27.00 -13.35 6.82
N GLY A 162 27.60 -12.78 7.85
CA GLY A 162 28.57 -11.70 7.78
C GLY A 162 28.09 -10.41 8.43
N ASP A 163 28.84 -9.33 8.27
CA ASP A 163 28.40 -8.01 8.72
C ASP A 163 27.27 -7.45 7.83
N THR A 164 26.58 -6.42 8.34
CA THR A 164 25.45 -5.80 7.65
C THR A 164 25.84 -5.30 6.26
N ASP A 165 27.00 -4.65 6.13
CA ASP A 165 27.45 -4.08 4.86
C ASP A 165 27.73 -5.17 3.81
N TYR A 166 28.29 -6.29 4.24
CA TYR A 166 28.51 -7.44 3.36
C TYR A 166 27.19 -8.06 2.88
N ILE A 167 26.21 -8.23 3.77
CA ILE A 167 24.91 -8.78 3.40
C ILE A 167 24.21 -7.84 2.40
N LEU A 168 24.21 -6.53 2.67
CA LEU A 168 23.61 -5.53 1.79
C LEU A 168 24.28 -5.51 0.41
N TYR A 169 25.60 -5.53 0.36
CA TYR A 169 26.37 -5.62 -0.88
C TYR A 169 25.99 -6.88 -1.72
N ARG A 170 25.86 -8.03 -1.05
CA ARG A 170 25.46 -9.27 -1.71
C ARG A 170 24.05 -9.17 -2.31
N LEU A 171 23.11 -8.57 -1.56
CA LEU A 171 21.73 -8.36 -2.01
C LEU A 171 21.65 -7.41 -3.20
N GLU A 172 22.43 -6.31 -3.19
CA GLU A 172 22.49 -5.37 -4.32
C GLU A 172 23.00 -6.04 -5.60
N ASN A 173 24.07 -6.82 -5.50
CA ASN A 173 24.60 -7.55 -6.64
C ASN A 173 23.58 -8.53 -7.23
N GLU A 174 22.86 -9.27 -6.38
CA GLU A 174 21.83 -10.20 -6.84
C GLU A 174 20.64 -9.47 -7.48
N MET A 175 20.20 -8.34 -6.92
CA MET A 175 19.14 -7.51 -7.51
C MET A 175 19.47 -7.02 -8.92
N ASN A 176 20.75 -6.72 -9.18
CA ASN A 176 21.18 -6.22 -10.50
C ASN A 176 21.14 -7.29 -11.59
N ILE A 177 21.23 -8.57 -11.24
CA ILE A 177 21.21 -9.70 -12.19
C ILE A 177 19.86 -10.43 -12.21
N GLN A 178 18.97 -10.16 -11.26
CA GLN A 178 17.69 -10.85 -11.14
C GLN A 178 16.61 -10.22 -12.01
N PHE A 179 16.10 -10.97 -12.98
CA PHE A 179 15.04 -10.52 -13.91
C PHE A 179 13.63 -10.90 -13.45
N ASN A 180 13.49 -11.85 -12.54
CA ASN A 180 12.17 -12.24 -12.02
C ASN A 180 11.65 -11.18 -11.04
N THR A 181 10.50 -10.57 -11.35
CA THR A 181 9.90 -9.47 -10.59
C THR A 181 9.63 -9.85 -9.12
N ARG A 182 9.09 -11.06 -8.84
CA ARG A 182 8.86 -11.50 -7.47
C ARG A 182 10.18 -11.62 -6.71
N LYS A 183 11.17 -12.31 -7.28
CA LYS A 183 12.49 -12.51 -6.65
C LYS A 183 13.17 -11.17 -6.39
N ASN A 184 13.12 -10.24 -7.35
CA ASN A 184 13.68 -8.91 -7.18
C ASN A 184 12.99 -8.12 -6.06
N ASN A 185 11.65 -8.19 -5.96
CA ASN A 185 10.90 -7.57 -4.87
C ASN A 185 11.26 -8.18 -3.51
N LEU A 186 11.41 -9.50 -3.45
CA LEU A 186 11.81 -10.20 -2.24
C LEU A 186 13.22 -9.79 -1.79
N LEU A 187 14.19 -9.70 -2.71
CA LEU A 187 15.54 -9.19 -2.42
C LEU A 187 15.52 -7.74 -1.88
N LYS A 188 14.71 -6.87 -2.46
CA LYS A 188 14.51 -5.50 -1.97
C LYS A 188 13.94 -5.46 -0.57
N MET A 189 12.99 -6.35 -0.26
CA MET A 189 12.44 -6.45 1.08
C MET A 189 13.47 -6.99 2.09
N MET A 190 14.29 -7.98 1.70
CA MET A 190 15.42 -8.45 2.52
C MET A 190 16.41 -7.31 2.79
N TYR A 191 16.76 -6.54 1.75
CA TYR A 191 17.62 -5.37 1.88
C TYR A 191 17.05 -4.36 2.89
N ALA A 192 15.78 -3.99 2.74
CA ALA A 192 15.11 -3.07 3.65
C ALA A 192 15.05 -3.60 5.10
N TYR A 193 14.82 -4.90 5.29
CA TYR A 193 14.82 -5.53 6.61
C TYR A 193 16.19 -5.47 7.28
N ILE A 194 17.25 -5.84 6.56
CA ILE A 194 18.62 -5.85 7.08
C ILE A 194 19.13 -4.42 7.35
N ALA A 195 18.89 -3.48 6.42
CA ALA A 195 19.31 -2.09 6.57
C ALA A 195 18.66 -1.39 7.78
N ASN A 196 17.38 -1.70 8.06
CA ASN A 196 16.68 -1.08 9.18
C ASN A 196 16.91 -1.79 10.53
N LYS A 197 17.38 -3.05 10.53
CA LYS A 197 17.66 -3.77 11.77
C LYS A 197 18.82 -3.15 12.56
N GLY A 198 19.83 -2.60 11.89
CA GLY A 198 20.92 -1.86 12.50
C GLY A 198 20.45 -0.61 13.27
N THR A 199 19.50 0.13 12.71
CA THR A 199 18.92 1.34 13.34
C THR A 199 17.96 1.04 14.50
N LEU A 200 17.31 -0.13 14.51
CA LEU A 200 16.44 -0.55 15.61
C LEU A 200 17.24 -1.03 16.85
N ASN A 201 18.44 -1.54 16.66
CA ASN A 201 19.32 -1.95 17.75
C ASN A 201 19.83 -0.76 18.59
N GLU A 202 19.90 0.46 18.03
CA GLU A 202 20.28 1.68 18.76
C GLU A 202 19.10 2.25 19.59
N LEU A 203 17.86 1.94 19.24
CA LEU A 203 16.66 2.28 20.02
C LEU A 203 16.27 1.09 20.91
N GLU A 204 17.15 0.75 21.84
CA GLU A 204 16.93 -0.33 22.79
C GLU A 204 15.47 -0.37 23.29
N HIS A 205 14.74 -1.43 22.97
CA HIS A 205 13.54 -1.95 23.66
C HIS A 205 12.15 -1.54 23.23
N LEU A 206 11.88 -0.88 22.09
CA LEU A 206 10.51 -0.62 21.66
C LEU A 206 10.26 -1.00 20.19
N SER A 207 9.75 -2.22 19.94
CA SER A 207 9.19 -2.57 18.63
C SER A 207 7.77 -2.03 18.52
N MET A 208 7.50 -1.18 17.53
CA MET A 208 6.17 -0.62 17.26
C MET A 208 5.56 -1.28 16.02
N TYR A 209 4.44 -1.96 16.22
CA TYR A 209 3.67 -2.59 15.15
C TYR A 209 2.39 -1.78 14.87
N GLY A 210 2.22 -1.28 13.64
CA GLY A 210 1.03 -0.55 13.24
C GLY A 210 1.31 0.73 12.45
N THR A 211 0.40 1.69 12.54
CA THR A 211 0.53 2.99 11.89
C THR A 211 0.35 4.13 12.88
N LYS A 212 1.14 5.19 12.71
CA LYS A 212 0.98 6.46 13.45
C LYS A 212 -0.12 7.34 12.85
N SER A 213 -0.55 7.06 11.62
CA SER A 213 -1.42 7.92 10.81
C SER A 213 -2.65 7.14 10.31
N PHE A 214 -3.45 6.62 11.24
CA PHE A 214 -4.65 5.86 10.88
C PHE A 214 -5.70 6.70 10.12
N ASN A 215 -5.66 8.02 10.23
CA ASN A 215 -6.45 8.92 9.39
C ASN A 215 -6.16 8.72 7.90
N LEU A 216 -4.88 8.57 7.49
CA LEU A 216 -4.50 8.31 6.10
C LEU A 216 -5.00 6.95 5.62
N VAL A 217 -4.99 5.95 6.51
CA VAL A 217 -5.59 4.63 6.20
C VAL A 217 -7.09 4.80 5.94
N TRP A 218 -7.79 5.55 6.79
CA TRP A 218 -9.22 5.79 6.61
C TRP A 218 -9.54 6.55 5.32
N GLU A 219 -8.79 7.61 5.01
CA GLU A 219 -8.88 8.36 3.75
C GLU A 219 -8.71 7.44 2.53
N LYS A 220 -7.68 6.58 2.55
CA LYS A 220 -7.41 5.62 1.45
C LYS A 220 -8.52 4.57 1.31
N VAL A 221 -9.03 4.06 2.43
CA VAL A 221 -10.17 3.13 2.44
C VAL A 221 -11.40 3.79 1.81
N CYS A 222 -11.74 5.01 2.24
CA CYS A 222 -12.85 5.75 1.67
C CYS A 222 -12.67 6.00 0.17
N ALA A 223 -11.51 6.50 -0.23
CA ALA A 223 -11.21 6.77 -1.64
C ALA A 223 -11.38 5.53 -2.52
N LYS A 224 -10.90 4.36 -2.07
CA LYS A 224 -10.97 3.13 -2.86
C LYS A 224 -12.37 2.53 -2.89
N VAL A 225 -13.03 2.47 -1.73
CA VAL A 225 -14.35 1.82 -1.60
C VAL A 225 -15.47 2.65 -2.25
N LEU A 226 -15.34 3.99 -2.23
CA LEU A 226 -16.30 4.90 -2.84
C LEU A 226 -16.01 5.21 -4.32
N ASN A 227 -15.01 4.56 -4.92
CA ASN A 227 -14.63 4.78 -6.31
C ASN A 227 -14.22 6.24 -6.61
N ASN A 228 -13.15 6.70 -5.98
CA ASN A 228 -12.63 8.06 -6.16
C ASN A 228 -12.26 8.34 -7.63
N HIS A 229 -12.82 9.41 -8.19
CA HIS A 229 -12.59 9.82 -9.57
C HIS A 229 -11.51 10.91 -9.74
N LEU A 230 -10.84 11.37 -8.67
CA LEU A 230 -9.85 12.46 -8.76
C LEU A 230 -8.73 12.18 -9.76
N ASP A 231 -8.23 10.94 -9.80
CA ASP A 231 -7.17 10.54 -10.72
C ASP A 231 -7.66 10.06 -12.09
N VAL A 232 -8.97 10.12 -12.33
CA VAL A 232 -9.58 9.72 -13.61
C VAL A 232 -9.44 10.87 -14.61
N TYR A 233 -9.06 10.55 -15.86
CA TYR A 233 -9.06 11.54 -16.94
C TYR A 233 -10.48 12.06 -17.20
N LEU A 234 -10.60 13.35 -17.49
CA LEU A 234 -11.89 13.99 -17.73
C LEU A 234 -12.70 13.29 -18.83
N CYS A 235 -12.03 12.82 -19.88
CA CYS A 235 -12.69 12.07 -20.96
C CYS A 235 -13.27 10.71 -20.56
N ASN A 236 -12.86 10.16 -19.41
CA ASN A 236 -13.33 8.86 -18.90
C ASN A 236 -14.36 9.00 -17.78
N LEU A 237 -14.71 10.23 -17.39
CA LEU A 237 -15.74 10.47 -16.39
C LEU A 237 -17.12 10.12 -16.91
N PRO A 238 -18.04 9.60 -16.09
CA PRO A 238 -19.41 9.29 -16.48
C PRO A 238 -20.27 10.57 -16.58
N LEU A 239 -19.96 11.41 -17.56
CA LEU A 239 -20.65 12.66 -17.85
C LEU A 239 -21.61 12.48 -19.02
N ASN A 240 -22.75 13.15 -18.96
CA ASN A 240 -23.67 13.21 -20.10
C ASN A 240 -23.05 14.01 -21.26
N ASN A 241 -22.89 13.35 -22.42
CA ASN A 241 -22.23 13.95 -23.60
C ASN A 241 -20.82 14.51 -23.30
N ASN A 242 -19.97 13.67 -22.72
CA ASN A 242 -18.63 14.06 -22.30
C ASN A 242 -17.81 14.72 -23.45
N PRO A 243 -17.47 16.01 -23.38
CA PRO A 243 -16.76 16.71 -24.45
C PRO A 243 -15.24 16.59 -24.38
N TYR A 244 -14.70 16.04 -23.28
CA TYR A 244 -13.27 16.09 -22.98
C TYR A 244 -12.44 15.07 -23.77
N LYS A 245 -11.19 15.44 -24.02
CA LYS A 245 -10.15 14.57 -24.58
C LYS A 245 -9.11 14.22 -23.50
N LYS A 246 -8.29 13.23 -23.77
CA LYS A 246 -7.22 12.82 -22.85
C LYS A 246 -6.22 13.94 -22.57
N SER A 247 -6.05 14.89 -23.51
CA SER A 247 -5.20 16.09 -23.36
C SER A 247 -5.70 17.07 -22.30
N ASP A 248 -6.99 17.01 -21.94
CA ASP A 248 -7.60 17.98 -21.02
C ASP A 248 -7.33 17.67 -19.54
N GLY A 249 -6.55 16.60 -19.26
CA GLY A 249 -6.08 16.26 -17.93
C GLY A 249 -7.06 15.40 -17.13
N LYS A 250 -6.85 15.36 -15.83
CA LYS A 250 -7.62 14.59 -14.86
C LYS A 250 -8.56 15.50 -14.04
N LEU A 251 -9.49 14.90 -13.32
CA LEU A 251 -10.41 15.65 -12.46
C LEU A 251 -9.68 16.45 -11.35
N ILE A 252 -8.57 15.94 -10.83
CA ILE A 252 -7.73 16.64 -9.84
C ILE A 252 -7.13 17.94 -10.40
N ASP A 253 -6.91 18.02 -11.71
CA ASP A 253 -6.29 19.17 -12.37
C ASP A 253 -7.28 20.32 -12.63
N VAL A 254 -8.58 20.10 -12.36
CA VAL A 254 -9.64 21.13 -12.54
C VAL A 254 -9.45 22.30 -11.58
N ILE A 255 -8.94 22.05 -10.37
CA ILE A 255 -8.62 23.11 -9.43
C ILE A 255 -7.25 23.68 -9.77
N GLU A 256 -7.24 24.90 -10.29
CA GLU A 256 -5.99 25.59 -10.64
C GLU A 256 -5.08 25.78 -9.41
N LYS A 257 -3.77 25.76 -9.68
CA LYS A 257 -2.77 26.02 -8.64
C LYS A 257 -2.68 27.50 -8.34
N PRO A 258 -2.47 27.89 -7.06
CA PRO A 258 -2.19 29.27 -6.70
C PRO A 258 -0.90 29.76 -7.36
N LYS A 259 -0.92 30.97 -7.89
CA LYS A 259 0.22 31.60 -8.55
C LYS A 259 0.79 32.72 -7.68
N TRP A 260 2.03 32.56 -7.30
CA TRP A 260 2.80 33.59 -6.59
C TRP A 260 3.51 34.47 -7.64
N VAL A 261 3.10 35.72 -7.74
CA VAL A 261 3.60 36.66 -8.74
C VAL A 261 4.49 37.67 -8.06
N ASN A 262 5.73 37.81 -8.54
CA ASN A 262 6.64 38.87 -8.11
C ASN A 262 7.21 39.61 -9.32
N LYS A 263 7.71 40.81 -9.09
CA LYS A 263 8.39 41.62 -10.08
C LYS A 263 9.77 42.03 -9.57
N ASP A 264 10.78 41.86 -10.38
CA ASP A 264 12.12 42.36 -10.16
C ASP A 264 12.59 43.24 -11.34
N GLU A 265 13.84 43.67 -11.31
CA GLU A 265 14.44 44.49 -12.37
C GLU A 265 14.46 43.81 -13.74
N ASN A 266 14.39 42.46 -13.77
CA ASN A 266 14.42 41.63 -14.98
C ASN A 266 13.01 41.27 -15.49
N GLY A 267 11.95 41.62 -14.77
CA GLY A 267 10.56 41.41 -15.20
C GLY A 267 9.70 40.71 -14.14
N GLN A 268 8.58 40.15 -14.62
CA GLN A 268 7.64 39.42 -13.79
C GLN A 268 7.95 37.91 -13.80
N PHE A 269 8.01 37.29 -12.64
CA PHE A 269 8.13 35.82 -12.52
C PHE A 269 7.02 35.21 -11.64
N ILE A 270 6.69 33.97 -11.94
CA ILE A 270 5.54 33.27 -11.35
C ILE A 270 5.99 31.91 -10.82
N HIS A 271 5.63 31.61 -9.57
CA HIS A 271 5.77 30.30 -8.98
C HIS A 271 4.38 29.72 -8.67
N GLU A 272 4.18 28.44 -9.00
CA GLU A 272 2.99 27.69 -8.63
C GLU A 272 3.25 26.83 -7.39
N THR A 273 2.25 26.69 -6.53
CA THR A 273 2.32 25.86 -5.32
C THR A 273 1.22 24.81 -5.33
N ALA A 274 1.18 23.97 -4.28
CA ALA A 274 0.11 22.97 -4.12
C ALA A 274 -1.26 23.65 -4.04
N THR A 275 -2.28 22.98 -4.58
CA THR A 275 -3.66 23.46 -4.57
C THR A 275 -4.54 22.66 -3.60
N LEU A 276 -5.82 22.98 -3.56
CA LEU A 276 -6.82 22.24 -2.80
C LEU A 276 -7.08 20.86 -3.43
N ILE A 277 -6.93 19.81 -2.64
CA ILE A 277 -7.20 18.44 -3.08
C ILE A 277 -8.23 17.83 -2.12
N PRO A 278 -9.45 17.49 -2.60
CA PRO A 278 -10.43 16.74 -1.82
C PRO A 278 -9.96 15.29 -1.58
N ASP A 279 -10.43 14.65 -0.51
CA ASP A 279 -10.07 13.25 -0.23
C ASP A 279 -10.69 12.31 -1.27
N THR A 280 -11.97 12.55 -1.65
CA THR A 280 -12.68 11.71 -2.60
C THR A 280 -13.76 12.50 -3.34
N ILE A 281 -13.78 12.39 -4.65
CA ILE A 281 -14.89 12.86 -5.50
C ILE A 281 -15.46 11.71 -6.31
N VAL A 282 -16.79 11.61 -6.30
CA VAL A 282 -17.52 10.65 -7.11
C VAL A 282 -18.46 11.41 -8.05
N ILE A 283 -18.40 11.08 -9.33
CA ILE A 283 -19.28 11.63 -10.36
C ILE A 283 -20.14 10.50 -10.90
N SER A 284 -21.43 10.75 -10.99
CA SER A 284 -22.39 9.87 -11.66
C SER A 284 -23.38 10.72 -12.45
N ASN A 285 -23.53 10.48 -13.74
CA ASN A 285 -24.39 11.14 -14.72
C ASN A 285 -24.67 12.64 -14.45
N ASN A 286 -25.51 12.96 -13.47
CA ASN A 286 -25.94 14.32 -13.14
C ASN A 286 -25.64 14.72 -11.69
N LYS A 287 -24.82 13.94 -11.00
CA LYS A 287 -24.51 14.11 -9.58
C LYS A 287 -23.00 14.13 -9.35
N MET A 288 -22.55 15.08 -8.51
CA MET A 288 -21.20 15.13 -7.98
C MET A 288 -21.24 15.06 -6.47
N ILE A 289 -20.49 14.14 -5.89
CA ILE A 289 -20.39 13.97 -4.45
C ILE A 289 -18.96 14.22 -4.03
N ILE A 290 -18.79 15.13 -3.06
CA ILE A 290 -17.51 15.48 -2.46
C ILE A 290 -17.48 14.89 -1.05
N TYR A 291 -16.61 13.91 -0.84
CA TYR A 291 -16.42 13.28 0.46
C TYR A 291 -15.11 13.74 1.08
N ASP A 292 -15.17 14.06 2.36
CA ASP A 292 -14.00 14.35 3.20
C ASP A 292 -13.99 13.35 4.36
N ALA A 293 -12.95 12.52 4.38
CA ALA A 293 -12.84 11.39 5.29
C ALA A 293 -12.28 11.86 6.64
N LYS A 294 -13.10 11.86 7.66
CA LYS A 294 -12.72 12.34 9.02
C LYS A 294 -12.61 11.17 9.99
N TYR A 295 -11.44 11.02 10.56
CA TYR A 295 -11.19 10.00 11.58
C TYR A 295 -11.37 10.60 12.99
N TYR A 296 -12.64 10.75 13.39
CA TYR A 296 -13.06 11.34 14.66
C TYR A 296 -13.97 10.42 15.46
N CYS A 297 -13.98 10.60 16.79
CA CYS A 297 -15.02 10.04 17.67
C CYS A 297 -16.18 11.05 17.77
N PHE A 298 -17.04 11.05 16.78
CA PHE A 298 -18.14 12.02 16.69
C PHE A 298 -19.33 11.61 17.55
N GLU A 299 -19.83 12.55 18.34
CA GLU A 299 -21.04 12.42 19.12
C GLU A 299 -21.87 13.70 18.97
N HIS A 300 -23.09 13.53 18.47
CA HIS A 300 -24.05 14.61 18.32
C HIS A 300 -25.37 14.20 18.96
N THR A 301 -25.64 14.73 20.12
CA THR A 301 -26.88 14.51 20.89
C THR A 301 -27.54 15.84 21.17
N ARG A 302 -28.78 15.81 21.70
CA ARG A 302 -29.48 17.04 22.06
C ARG A 302 -28.73 17.91 23.08
N GLN A 303 -27.88 17.32 23.91
CA GLN A 303 -27.17 17.99 24.99
C GLN A 303 -25.70 18.22 24.70
N ASN A 304 -25.11 17.57 23.73
CA ASN A 304 -23.67 17.56 23.58
C ASN A 304 -23.24 17.37 22.13
N LEU A 305 -22.19 18.10 21.75
CA LEU A 305 -21.48 17.95 20.48
C LEU A 305 -19.99 17.75 20.77
N LYS A 306 -19.44 16.60 20.43
CA LYS A 306 -18.04 16.25 20.64
C LYS A 306 -17.42 15.63 19.41
N GLY A 307 -16.11 15.82 19.24
CA GLY A 307 -15.36 15.23 18.15
C GLY A 307 -15.79 15.73 16.77
N GLN A 308 -16.35 16.92 16.68
CA GLN A 308 -16.71 17.56 15.42
C GLN A 308 -15.47 18.06 14.66
N PRO A 309 -15.49 18.07 13.31
CA PRO A 309 -14.49 18.78 12.51
C PRO A 309 -14.45 20.27 12.84
N GLY A 310 -13.24 20.84 12.91
CA GLY A 310 -13.04 22.27 13.18
C GLY A 310 -13.47 23.15 12.00
N ILE A 311 -13.51 24.47 12.23
CA ILE A 311 -13.91 25.48 11.25
C ILE A 311 -13.07 25.41 9.97
N GLU A 312 -11.78 25.09 10.09
CA GLU A 312 -10.88 24.91 8.94
C GLU A 312 -11.38 23.81 8.00
N SER A 313 -11.74 22.64 8.55
CA SER A 313 -12.29 21.53 7.76
C SER A 313 -13.64 21.89 7.12
N ILE A 314 -14.50 22.59 7.84
CA ILE A 314 -15.80 23.07 7.33
C ILE A 314 -15.57 24.01 6.15
N THR A 315 -14.73 25.02 6.33
CA THR A 315 -14.43 26.01 5.29
C THR A 315 -13.80 25.36 4.06
N LYS A 316 -12.85 24.46 4.28
CA LYS A 316 -12.16 23.71 3.22
C LYS A 316 -13.14 22.90 2.36
N GLN A 317 -14.12 22.26 3.00
CA GLN A 317 -15.15 21.48 2.30
C GLN A 317 -16.06 22.35 1.43
N TYR A 318 -16.43 23.53 1.90
CA TYR A 318 -17.15 24.51 1.08
C TYR A 318 -16.29 25.07 -0.07
N LEU A 319 -15.01 25.30 0.17
CA LEU A 319 -14.09 25.74 -0.87
C LEU A 319 -13.93 24.71 -1.98
N TYR A 320 -13.94 23.42 -1.67
CA TYR A 320 -13.96 22.38 -2.70
C TYR A 320 -15.19 22.50 -3.60
N GLN A 321 -16.37 22.65 -3.03
CA GLN A 321 -17.60 22.84 -3.81
C GLN A 321 -17.49 24.09 -4.70
N LEU A 322 -16.99 25.19 -4.16
CA LEU A 322 -16.83 26.44 -4.91
C LEU A 322 -15.81 26.29 -6.07
N ALA A 323 -14.69 25.61 -5.81
CA ALA A 323 -13.66 25.39 -6.80
C ALA A 323 -14.14 24.54 -8.00
N TYR A 324 -15.02 23.56 -7.75
CA TYR A 324 -15.62 22.74 -8.82
C TYR A 324 -16.90 23.35 -9.43
N LYS A 325 -17.37 24.52 -8.97
CA LYS A 325 -18.63 25.13 -9.42
C LYS A 325 -18.68 25.30 -10.93
N LYS A 326 -17.65 25.88 -11.53
CA LYS A 326 -17.59 26.05 -12.99
C LYS A 326 -17.63 24.72 -13.73
N PHE A 327 -16.88 23.73 -13.26
CA PHE A 327 -16.87 22.39 -13.86
C PHE A 327 -18.27 21.76 -13.82
N THR A 328 -19.00 21.90 -12.73
CA THR A 328 -20.36 21.35 -12.60
C THR A 328 -21.37 22.08 -13.48
N GLU A 329 -21.26 23.42 -13.62
CA GLU A 329 -22.08 24.22 -14.52
C GLU A 329 -21.83 23.86 -15.98
N ASP A 330 -20.60 23.78 -16.42
CA ASP A 330 -20.19 23.43 -17.79
C ASP A 330 -20.67 22.02 -18.19
N ASN A 331 -20.70 21.09 -17.25
CA ASN A 331 -21.12 19.70 -17.47
C ASN A 331 -22.59 19.42 -17.11
N LYS A 332 -23.36 20.45 -16.78
CA LYS A 332 -24.78 20.35 -16.40
C LYS A 332 -25.04 19.39 -15.23
N ILE A 333 -24.10 19.30 -14.30
CA ILE A 333 -24.27 18.55 -13.05
C ILE A 333 -25.12 19.41 -12.12
N SER A 334 -26.38 19.04 -11.92
CA SER A 334 -27.35 19.83 -11.14
C SER A 334 -27.36 19.46 -9.65
N ASN A 335 -26.91 18.26 -9.30
CA ASN A 335 -26.92 17.78 -7.93
C ASN A 335 -25.48 17.69 -7.39
N ILE A 336 -25.16 18.55 -6.44
CA ILE A 336 -23.88 18.54 -5.73
C ILE A 336 -24.16 18.19 -4.28
N GLU A 337 -23.44 17.21 -3.73
CA GLU A 337 -23.56 16.82 -2.34
C GLU A 337 -22.20 16.83 -1.65
N ASN A 338 -22.18 17.33 -0.42
CA ASN A 338 -21.00 17.37 0.42
C ASN A 338 -21.19 16.47 1.63
N TYR A 339 -20.18 15.67 1.96
CA TYR A 339 -20.21 14.76 3.10
C TYR A 339 -18.92 14.80 3.92
N PHE A 340 -19.10 14.79 5.24
CA PHE A 340 -18.09 14.26 6.16
C PHE A 340 -18.38 12.78 6.40
N ILE A 341 -17.41 11.90 6.12
CA ILE A 341 -17.51 10.46 6.37
C ILE A 341 -16.69 10.11 7.60
N ILE A 342 -17.39 9.63 8.63
CA ILE A 342 -16.82 9.35 9.93
C ILE A 342 -17.03 7.86 10.27
N PRO A 343 -15.97 7.12 10.66
CA PRO A 343 -16.10 5.72 11.02
C PRO A 343 -16.87 5.54 12.34
N THR A 344 -17.72 4.53 12.36
CA THR A 344 -18.44 4.11 13.57
C THR A 344 -18.33 2.60 13.75
N GLU A 345 -18.50 2.16 15.01
CA GLU A 345 -18.56 0.77 15.40
C GLU A 345 -19.90 0.09 15.01
N THR A 346 -20.95 0.89 14.81
CA THR A 346 -22.30 0.38 14.48
C THR A 346 -22.35 -0.14 13.05
N ASP A 347 -23.12 -1.20 12.81
CA ASP A 347 -23.25 -1.83 11.49
C ASP A 347 -24.20 -1.06 10.53
N ILE A 348 -24.66 0.13 10.90
CA ILE A 348 -25.64 0.92 10.17
C ILE A 348 -25.00 2.17 9.60
N ILE A 349 -25.29 2.49 8.34
CA ILE A 349 -25.04 3.82 7.77
C ILE A 349 -26.08 4.77 8.36
N ASN A 350 -25.64 5.79 9.07
CA ASN A 350 -26.52 6.76 9.71
C ASN A 350 -26.16 8.18 9.29
N TYR A 351 -27.14 8.92 8.79
CA TYR A 351 -27.04 10.35 8.56
C TYR A 351 -27.36 11.09 9.86
N SER A 352 -26.32 11.60 10.51
CA SER A 352 -26.42 12.25 11.83
C SER A 352 -26.81 13.73 11.76
N GLY A 353 -27.17 14.23 10.58
CA GLY A 353 -27.50 15.62 10.35
C GLY A 353 -26.59 16.31 9.34
N PHE A 354 -26.46 17.61 9.44
CA PHE A 354 -25.63 18.42 8.54
C PHE A 354 -24.99 19.61 9.26
N VAL A 355 -23.91 20.11 8.70
CA VAL A 355 -23.30 21.39 9.06
C VAL A 355 -23.78 22.45 8.07
N THR A 356 -24.29 23.55 8.61
CA THR A 356 -24.63 24.72 7.79
C THR A 356 -23.77 25.90 8.20
N PHE A 357 -23.33 26.66 7.20
CA PHE A 357 -22.64 27.92 7.41
C PHE A 357 -23.43 29.01 6.65
N PRO A 358 -24.27 29.80 7.34
CA PRO A 358 -25.27 30.68 6.70
C PRO A 358 -24.69 31.60 5.62
N ILE A 359 -23.51 32.18 5.85
CA ILE A 359 -22.82 33.05 4.86
C ILE A 359 -22.57 32.31 3.55
N LEU A 360 -22.12 31.06 3.61
CA LEU A 360 -21.79 30.26 2.42
C LEU A 360 -23.04 29.67 1.76
N LYS A 361 -24.07 29.39 2.54
CA LYS A 361 -25.38 28.99 2.00
C LYS A 361 -26.01 30.10 1.15
N ASN A 362 -25.86 31.35 1.55
CA ASN A 362 -26.40 32.50 0.82
C ASN A 362 -25.78 32.70 -0.57
N ILE A 363 -24.62 32.13 -0.85
CA ILE A 363 -23.98 32.12 -2.18
C ILE A 363 -24.26 30.84 -2.98
N GLY A 364 -25.22 30.03 -2.54
CA GLY A 364 -25.71 28.85 -3.25
C GLY A 364 -24.87 27.59 -3.07
N LEU A 365 -24.14 27.49 -1.94
CA LEU A 365 -23.40 26.26 -1.62
C LEU A 365 -24.26 25.33 -0.73
N GLU A 366 -24.14 24.04 -1.00
CA GLU A 366 -24.89 23.02 -0.29
C GLU A 366 -24.32 22.73 1.12
N ASN A 367 -25.20 22.37 2.05
CA ASN A 367 -24.78 21.98 3.39
C ASN A 367 -23.90 20.74 3.37
N ILE A 368 -23.03 20.60 4.37
CA ILE A 368 -22.19 19.42 4.54
C ILE A 368 -22.94 18.39 5.38
N LYS A 369 -23.34 17.29 4.77
CA LYS A 369 -24.04 16.19 5.45
C LYS A 369 -23.03 15.37 6.28
N ILE A 370 -23.46 14.87 7.44
CA ILE A 370 -22.64 14.03 8.32
C ILE A 370 -23.08 12.58 8.15
N CYS A 371 -22.21 11.76 7.59
CA CYS A 371 -22.43 10.34 7.38
C CYS A 371 -21.57 9.53 8.37
N LEU A 372 -22.22 8.84 9.29
CA LEU A 372 -21.60 7.84 10.15
C LEU A 372 -21.70 6.49 9.47
N ILE A 373 -20.56 5.89 9.13
CA ILE A 373 -20.52 4.65 8.37
C ILE A 373 -19.79 3.55 9.15
N SER A 374 -20.29 2.32 9.05
CA SER A 374 -19.64 1.16 9.66
C SER A 374 -18.21 1.00 9.17
N ALA A 375 -17.23 1.16 10.07
CA ALA A 375 -15.83 0.93 9.76
C ALA A 375 -15.60 -0.52 9.32
N LYS A 376 -16.22 -1.48 9.99
CA LYS A 376 -16.17 -2.90 9.66
C LYS A 376 -16.64 -3.19 8.23
N TYR A 377 -17.74 -2.57 7.80
CA TYR A 377 -18.27 -2.69 6.45
C TYR A 377 -17.31 -2.08 5.41
N MET A 378 -16.79 -0.88 5.66
CA MET A 378 -15.83 -0.22 4.77
C MET A 378 -14.53 -1.03 4.64
N PHE A 379 -14.00 -1.54 5.74
CA PHE A 379 -12.80 -2.35 5.74
C PHE A 379 -12.97 -3.67 5.01
N LYS A 380 -14.13 -4.33 5.17
CA LYS A 380 -14.44 -5.54 4.40
C LYS A 380 -14.40 -5.26 2.90
N ASN A 381 -15.13 -4.24 2.43
CA ASN A 381 -15.15 -3.89 1.00
C ASN A 381 -13.77 -3.46 0.48
N TYR A 382 -12.96 -2.76 1.31
CA TYR A 382 -11.59 -2.43 0.95
C TYR A 382 -10.72 -3.67 0.76
N LEU A 383 -10.81 -4.65 1.67
CA LEU A 383 -10.06 -5.91 1.59
C LEU A 383 -10.47 -6.72 0.36
N ASP A 384 -11.77 -6.77 0.09
CA ASP A 384 -12.37 -7.51 -1.04
C ASP A 384 -12.28 -6.76 -2.38
N ASN A 385 -11.71 -5.54 -2.43
CA ASN A 385 -11.66 -4.63 -3.58
C ASN A 385 -13.04 -4.33 -4.18
N GLN A 386 -14.06 -4.26 -3.34
CA GLN A 386 -15.42 -3.95 -3.76
C GLN A 386 -15.70 -2.46 -3.65
N ILE A 387 -16.43 -1.94 -4.64
CA ILE A 387 -16.92 -0.58 -4.67
C ILE A 387 -18.35 -0.58 -4.14
N ILE A 388 -18.68 0.43 -3.35
CA ILE A 388 -20.05 0.64 -2.84
C ILE A 388 -20.55 2.02 -3.21
N GLU A 389 -21.87 2.13 -3.34
CA GLU A 389 -22.56 3.40 -3.37
C GLU A 389 -23.28 3.63 -2.04
N ILE A 390 -23.10 4.84 -1.48
CA ILE A 390 -23.85 5.25 -0.30
C ILE A 390 -25.17 5.81 -0.78
N ASN A 391 -26.18 4.95 -0.86
CA ASN A 391 -27.56 5.38 -1.17
C ASN A 391 -28.20 5.98 0.08
N GLN A 392 -28.91 7.10 -0.13
CA GLN A 392 -29.76 7.74 0.91
C GLN A 392 -31.03 6.95 1.14
#